data_17a9a58c7dda00ed38338ded7ef1fd09
#
_entry.id   17a9a58c7dda00ed38338ded7ef1fd09
#
_cell.length_a   1.000
_cell.length_b   1.000
_cell.length_c   1.000
_cell.angle_alpha   90.00
_cell.angle_beta   90.00
_cell.angle_gamma   90.00
#
_symmetry.space_group_name_H-M   'P 1'
#
loop_
_entity.id
_entity.type
_entity.pdbx_description
1 polymer ?
#
loop_
_entity_poly.entity_id
_entity_poly.type
_entity_poly.pdbx_seq_one_letter_code
_entity_poly.pdbx_strand_id
1 'polypeptide(L)'
;VHVELDRELGLRTVRRHVVVPGSPAMEFVKSAAEDAYDRLIAPALERESRASLTESAFEGAIGQFALNLRPLLMQPPVKGKVTMGLDPGYRMGCKVAVVDGTGKVLDTAVVYPTYGDRQRREAISLLKKMIKKYHIEHIAIGNGTASRETEQMAVELIAQAKDEGARVSYMIVSEAGASVYSASPLAAEEFPEYDVNLRSAVSIARRLQDPLAELVKIDPKAIGVGQYQHDCPPKRLDEALGGVVEDCVNAVGVDVNTAS
;
A
#
# COMPACT_ATOMS: atom_id res chain seq x y z
N VAL A 1 2.25 20.78 18.30
CA VAL A 1 3.33 20.59 19.28
C VAL A 1 4.20 21.83 19.26
N HIS A 2 4.49 22.40 20.41
CA HIS A 2 5.48 23.47 20.59
C HIS A 2 6.40 23.09 21.75
N VAL A 3 7.58 23.71 21.77
CA VAL A 3 8.56 23.49 22.82
C VAL A 3 8.44 24.62 23.84
N GLU A 4 8.14 24.28 25.08
CA GLU A 4 8.17 25.24 26.20
C GLU A 4 9.53 25.18 26.86
N LEU A 5 10.16 26.36 26.94
CA LEU A 5 11.43 26.55 27.64
C LEU A 5 11.19 27.53 28.80
N ASP A 6 11.76 27.21 29.98
CA ASP A 6 11.82 28.17 31.06
C ASP A 6 12.70 29.35 30.62
N ARG A 7 12.04 30.49 30.36
CA ARG A 7 12.70 31.70 29.83
C ARG A 7 13.77 32.21 30.79
N GLU A 8 13.49 32.22 32.12
CA GLU A 8 14.44 32.73 33.08
C GLU A 8 15.68 31.82 33.22
N LEU A 9 15.50 30.51 33.14
CA LEU A 9 16.60 29.56 33.13
C LEU A 9 17.46 29.74 31.83
N GLY A 10 16.81 29.90 30.71
CA GLY A 10 17.48 30.18 29.45
C GLY A 10 18.27 31.49 29.46
N LEU A 11 17.65 32.59 29.89
CA LEU A 11 18.31 33.88 30.05
C LEU A 11 19.49 33.83 31.02
N ARG A 12 19.34 33.13 32.12
CA ARG A 12 20.44 32.92 33.08
C ARG A 12 21.61 32.22 32.45
N THR A 13 21.35 31.25 31.63
CA THR A 13 22.39 30.51 30.88
C THR A 13 23.10 31.42 29.91
N VAL A 14 22.38 32.18 29.07
CA VAL A 14 22.98 33.11 28.11
C VAL A 14 23.79 34.20 28.83
N ARG A 15 23.19 34.87 29.86
CA ARG A 15 23.85 35.92 30.63
C ARG A 15 25.17 35.43 31.26
N ARG A 16 25.21 34.19 31.77
CA ARG A 16 26.42 33.60 32.35
C ARG A 16 27.59 33.49 31.35
N HIS A 17 27.29 33.36 30.06
CA HIS A 17 28.33 33.24 29.03
C HIS A 17 28.76 34.58 28.48
N VAL A 18 27.92 35.62 28.47
CA VAL A 18 28.22 36.87 27.75
C VAL A 18 28.38 38.04 28.66
N VAL A 19 27.84 38.04 29.87
CA VAL A 19 27.90 39.20 30.81
C VAL A 19 29.14 39.07 31.67
N VAL A 20 30.01 40.13 31.58
CA VAL A 20 31.20 40.28 32.45
C VAL A 20 30.85 41.16 33.63
N PRO A 21 30.89 40.63 34.87
CA PRO A 21 30.60 41.40 36.07
C PRO A 21 31.55 42.60 36.22
N GLY A 22 31.02 43.77 36.58
CA GLY A 22 31.82 44.99 36.77
C GLY A 22 32.23 45.72 35.48
N SER A 23 31.85 45.22 34.31
CA SER A 23 32.04 45.93 33.05
C SER A 23 31.16 47.20 32.97
N PRO A 24 31.65 48.33 32.45
CA PRO A 24 30.84 49.51 32.19
C PRO A 24 29.66 49.23 31.20
N ALA A 25 29.81 48.25 30.35
CA ALA A 25 28.81 47.86 29.38
C ALA A 25 27.82 46.77 29.90
N MET A 26 27.89 46.39 31.15
CA MET A 26 27.16 45.22 31.71
C MET A 26 25.66 45.29 31.47
N GLU A 27 25.02 46.45 31.70
CA GLU A 27 23.56 46.58 31.51
C GLU A 27 23.17 46.56 30.02
N PHE A 28 23.99 47.14 29.16
CA PHE A 28 23.80 47.05 27.70
C PHE A 28 23.89 45.61 27.19
N VAL A 29 24.90 44.86 27.66
CA VAL A 29 25.08 43.41 27.29
C VAL A 29 23.94 42.57 27.82
N LYS A 30 23.42 42.82 29.04
CA LYS A 30 22.24 42.13 29.57
C LYS A 30 21.01 42.35 28.67
N SER A 31 20.73 43.59 28.32
CA SER A 31 19.60 43.95 27.43
C SER A 31 19.74 43.28 26.04
N ALA A 32 20.94 43.32 25.47
CA ALA A 32 21.21 42.67 24.20
C ALA A 32 21.07 41.11 24.31
N ALA A 33 21.46 40.52 25.44
CA ALA A 33 21.31 39.10 25.69
C ALA A 33 19.83 38.68 25.78
N GLU A 34 18.99 39.53 26.37
CA GLU A 34 17.53 39.26 26.44
C GLU A 34 16.90 39.35 25.05
N ASP A 35 17.18 40.40 24.29
CA ASP A 35 16.73 40.53 22.89
C ASP A 35 17.19 39.33 22.02
N ALA A 36 18.45 38.94 22.14
CA ALA A 36 19.02 37.83 21.42
C ALA A 36 18.34 36.50 21.82
N TYR A 37 18.06 36.28 23.10
CA TYR A 37 17.36 35.10 23.55
C TYR A 37 15.95 35.00 22.96
N ASP A 38 15.15 36.05 23.14
CA ASP A 38 13.74 36.03 22.74
C ASP A 38 13.58 35.99 21.22
N ARG A 39 14.41 36.71 20.49
CA ARG A 39 14.25 36.87 19.05
C ARG A 39 15.03 35.86 18.20
N LEU A 40 16.13 35.35 18.69
CA LEU A 40 17.03 34.47 17.93
C LEU A 40 17.20 33.08 18.54
N ILE A 41 17.56 32.99 19.84
CA ILE A 41 17.98 31.73 20.45
C ILE A 41 16.78 30.81 20.70
N ALA A 42 15.76 31.27 21.43
CA ALA A 42 14.61 30.45 21.77
C ALA A 42 13.86 29.95 20.51
N PRO A 43 13.58 30.80 19.50
CA PRO A 43 12.99 30.31 18.25
C PRO A 43 13.89 29.34 17.46
N ALA A 44 15.21 29.52 17.52
CA ALA A 44 16.14 28.57 16.88
C ALA A 44 16.14 27.21 17.56
N LEU A 45 16.19 27.17 18.89
CA LEU A 45 16.12 25.94 19.67
C LEU A 45 14.79 25.19 19.47
N GLU A 46 13.68 25.94 19.40
CA GLU A 46 12.38 25.33 19.09
C GLU A 46 12.39 24.67 17.72
N ARG A 47 12.87 25.35 16.68
CA ARG A 47 12.95 24.79 15.33
C ARG A 47 13.85 23.56 15.26
N GLU A 48 15.02 23.62 15.88
CA GLU A 48 15.99 22.51 15.89
C GLU A 48 15.43 21.29 16.64
N SER A 49 14.82 21.51 17.82
CA SER A 49 14.21 20.42 18.60
C SER A 49 13.06 19.77 17.82
N ARG A 50 12.20 20.55 17.19
CA ARG A 50 11.11 20.02 16.35
C ARG A 50 11.63 19.27 15.14
N ALA A 51 12.66 19.77 14.48
CA ALA A 51 13.27 19.10 13.33
C ALA A 51 13.85 17.73 13.74
N SER A 52 14.57 17.67 14.87
CA SER A 52 15.12 16.42 15.41
C SER A 52 14.02 15.41 15.78
N LEU A 53 12.95 15.85 16.44
CA LEU A 53 11.80 14.99 16.74
C LEU A 53 11.11 14.47 15.49
N THR A 54 10.95 15.32 14.46
CA THR A 54 10.35 14.94 13.18
C THR A 54 11.21 13.90 12.45
N GLU A 55 12.52 14.09 12.43
CA GLU A 55 13.45 13.13 11.82
C GLU A 55 13.39 11.77 12.52
N SER A 56 13.40 11.75 13.84
CA SER A 56 13.26 10.52 14.62
C SER A 56 11.91 9.83 14.36
N ALA A 57 10.82 10.61 14.23
CA ALA A 57 9.50 10.06 13.91
C ALA A 57 9.46 9.45 12.50
N PHE A 58 10.09 10.07 11.52
CA PHE A 58 10.18 9.52 10.16
C PHE A 58 10.95 8.19 10.12
N GLU A 59 12.08 8.09 10.79
CA GLU A 59 12.83 6.83 10.85
C GLU A 59 12.01 5.71 11.50
N GLY A 60 11.30 6.01 12.58
CA GLY A 60 10.38 5.06 13.21
C GLY A 60 9.23 4.64 12.30
N ALA A 61 8.61 5.58 11.57
CA ALA A 61 7.53 5.30 10.63
C ALA A 61 8.01 4.46 9.43
N ILE A 62 9.15 4.82 8.84
CA ILE A 62 9.74 4.07 7.71
C ILE A 62 10.06 2.65 8.12
N GLY A 63 10.64 2.43 9.32
CA GLY A 63 10.87 1.10 9.86
C GLY A 63 9.57 0.28 9.99
N GLN A 64 8.50 0.90 10.46
CA GLN A 64 7.19 0.24 10.54
C GLN A 64 6.62 -0.08 9.15
N PHE A 65 6.79 0.80 8.17
CA PHE A 65 6.35 0.54 6.79
C PHE A 65 7.11 -0.64 6.17
N ALA A 66 8.40 -0.74 6.39
CA ALA A 66 9.21 -1.88 5.98
C ALA A 66 8.71 -3.20 6.61
N LEU A 67 8.39 -3.18 7.91
CA LEU A 67 7.80 -4.33 8.62
C LEU A 67 6.42 -4.72 8.05
N ASN A 68 5.61 -3.77 7.63
CA ASN A 68 4.28 -4.01 7.06
C ASN A 68 4.36 -4.54 5.61
N LEU A 69 5.36 -4.14 4.84
CA LEU A 69 5.53 -4.56 3.44
C LEU A 69 5.88 -6.05 3.35
N ARG A 70 6.80 -6.53 4.18
CA ARG A 70 7.30 -7.91 4.13
C ARG A 70 6.21 -8.99 4.15
N PRO A 71 5.21 -8.97 5.06
CA PRO A 71 4.14 -9.97 5.08
C PRO A 71 3.26 -9.95 3.83
N LEU A 72 3.11 -8.79 3.16
CA LEU A 72 2.36 -8.69 1.91
C LEU A 72 3.11 -9.40 0.77
N LEU A 73 4.43 -9.20 0.67
CA LEU A 73 5.28 -9.83 -0.34
C LEU A 73 5.41 -11.33 -0.12
N MET A 74 5.48 -11.77 1.13
CA MET A 74 5.75 -13.16 1.54
C MET A 74 4.48 -13.97 1.84
N GLN A 75 3.32 -13.55 1.34
CA GLN A 75 2.10 -14.34 1.46
C GLN A 75 2.28 -15.72 0.78
N PRO A 76 1.75 -16.80 1.38
CA PRO A 76 1.84 -18.12 0.77
C PRO A 76 1.15 -18.17 -0.60
N PRO A 77 1.83 -18.58 -1.66
CA PRO A 77 1.25 -18.67 -3.00
C PRO A 77 0.31 -19.87 -3.15
N VAL A 78 -0.74 -19.70 -3.97
CA VAL A 78 -1.66 -20.76 -4.40
C VAL A 78 -1.33 -21.13 -5.84
N LYS A 79 -0.18 -21.78 -6.05
CA LYS A 79 0.35 -22.06 -7.40
C LYS A 79 -0.41 -23.17 -8.14
N GLY A 80 -0.41 -23.06 -9.47
CA GLY A 80 -0.90 -24.10 -10.37
C GLY A 80 -2.43 -24.27 -10.41
N LYS A 81 -3.19 -23.31 -9.87
CA LYS A 81 -4.65 -23.35 -9.79
C LYS A 81 -5.31 -22.32 -10.70
N VAL A 82 -6.38 -22.74 -11.39
CA VAL A 82 -7.19 -21.79 -12.16
C VAL A 82 -7.91 -20.86 -11.20
N THR A 83 -7.67 -19.56 -11.36
CA THR A 83 -8.13 -18.53 -10.43
C THR A 83 -8.98 -17.48 -11.14
N MET A 84 -10.10 -17.09 -10.53
CA MET A 84 -10.92 -15.95 -10.93
C MET A 84 -10.57 -14.76 -10.06
N GLY A 85 -10.12 -13.66 -10.64
CA GLY A 85 -9.93 -12.38 -9.97
C GLY A 85 -11.16 -11.51 -10.10
N LEU A 86 -11.59 -10.94 -8.99
CA LEU A 86 -12.68 -9.98 -8.90
C LEU A 86 -12.13 -8.65 -8.41
N ASP A 87 -12.23 -7.61 -9.25
CA ASP A 87 -11.91 -6.24 -8.90
C ASP A 87 -13.22 -5.48 -8.63
N PRO A 88 -13.61 -5.30 -7.35
CA PRO A 88 -14.88 -4.74 -6.98
C PRO A 88 -15.04 -3.27 -7.36
N GLY A 89 -16.25 -2.84 -7.71
CA GLY A 89 -16.56 -1.44 -7.97
C GLY A 89 -18.04 -1.17 -8.05
N TYR A 90 -18.47 -0.02 -7.51
CA TYR A 90 -19.89 0.38 -7.57
C TYR A 90 -20.31 0.86 -8.97
N ARG A 91 -19.68 1.93 -9.48
CA ARG A 91 -20.12 2.61 -10.71
C ARG A 91 -19.80 1.84 -11.98
N MET A 92 -18.61 1.29 -12.06
CA MET A 92 -18.10 0.62 -13.26
C MET A 92 -18.26 -0.90 -13.21
N GLY A 93 -19.01 -1.39 -12.23
CA GLY A 93 -19.19 -2.81 -11.98
C GLY A 93 -17.94 -3.50 -11.45
N CYS A 94 -18.07 -4.78 -11.12
CA CYS A 94 -16.98 -5.65 -10.73
C CYS A 94 -16.33 -6.25 -12.00
N LYS A 95 -15.03 -6.03 -12.19
CA LYS A 95 -14.27 -6.61 -13.29
C LYS A 95 -13.83 -7.99 -12.91
N VAL A 96 -13.89 -8.88 -13.87
CA VAL A 96 -13.62 -10.31 -13.69
C VAL A 96 -12.53 -10.72 -14.68
N ALA A 97 -11.52 -11.41 -14.19
CA ALA A 97 -10.54 -12.07 -15.03
C ALA A 97 -10.35 -13.51 -14.57
N VAL A 98 -10.29 -14.44 -15.50
CA VAL A 98 -9.95 -15.85 -15.23
C VAL A 98 -8.55 -16.09 -15.75
N VAL A 99 -7.67 -16.60 -14.87
CA VAL A 99 -6.30 -16.97 -15.24
C VAL A 99 -6.07 -18.46 -15.01
N ASP A 100 -5.28 -19.07 -15.87
CA ASP A 100 -4.87 -20.46 -15.69
C ASP A 100 -3.79 -20.60 -14.58
N GLY A 101 -3.36 -21.81 -14.31
CA GLY A 101 -2.35 -22.09 -13.27
C GLY A 101 -0.97 -21.46 -13.51
N THR A 102 -0.73 -20.88 -14.68
CA THR A 102 0.50 -20.15 -15.05
C THR A 102 0.32 -18.63 -15.03
N GLY A 103 -0.90 -18.15 -14.74
CA GLY A 103 -1.24 -16.73 -14.76
C GLY A 103 -1.67 -16.19 -16.11
N LYS A 104 -1.80 -17.04 -17.15
CA LYS A 104 -2.30 -16.64 -18.48
C LYS A 104 -3.81 -16.38 -18.41
N VAL A 105 -4.25 -15.25 -18.99
CA VAL A 105 -5.66 -14.90 -19.06
C VAL A 105 -6.42 -15.83 -19.99
N LEU A 106 -7.50 -16.43 -19.51
CA LEU A 106 -8.40 -17.32 -20.26
C LEU A 106 -9.68 -16.62 -20.69
N ASP A 107 -10.23 -15.73 -19.83
CA ASP A 107 -11.48 -15.01 -20.11
C ASP A 107 -11.60 -13.77 -19.23
N THR A 108 -12.41 -12.82 -19.64
CA THR A 108 -12.72 -11.62 -18.88
C THR A 108 -14.20 -11.28 -18.97
N ALA A 109 -14.72 -10.61 -17.93
CA ALA A 109 -16.11 -10.12 -17.93
C ALA A 109 -16.25 -8.89 -17.03
N VAL A 110 -17.40 -8.22 -17.12
CA VAL A 110 -17.82 -7.19 -16.17
C VAL A 110 -19.19 -7.57 -15.66
N VAL A 111 -19.37 -7.55 -14.33
CA VAL A 111 -20.63 -7.87 -13.66
C VAL A 111 -21.05 -6.75 -12.71
N TYR A 112 -22.32 -6.64 -12.42
CA TYR A 112 -22.88 -5.53 -11.63
C TYR A 112 -23.64 -6.04 -10.39
N PRO A 113 -22.96 -6.64 -9.40
CA PRO A 113 -23.62 -7.26 -8.25
C PRO A 113 -24.34 -6.26 -7.33
N THR A 114 -24.00 -4.96 -7.42
CA THR A 114 -24.52 -3.89 -6.56
C THR A 114 -25.71 -3.14 -7.16
N TYR A 115 -26.12 -3.47 -8.40
CA TYR A 115 -27.19 -2.77 -9.13
C TYR A 115 -28.58 -3.38 -8.93
N GLY A 116 -28.77 -4.19 -7.89
CA GLY A 116 -30.02 -4.81 -7.50
C GLY A 116 -30.06 -6.33 -7.75
N ASP A 117 -31.13 -6.98 -7.27
CA ASP A 117 -31.24 -8.45 -7.23
C ASP A 117 -31.21 -9.11 -8.61
N ARG A 118 -31.75 -8.45 -9.61
CA ARG A 118 -31.72 -8.98 -10.98
C ARG A 118 -30.29 -9.07 -11.51
N GLN A 119 -29.55 -7.98 -11.46
CA GLN A 119 -28.16 -7.90 -11.93
C GLN A 119 -27.25 -8.83 -11.13
N ARG A 120 -27.52 -8.97 -9.82
CA ARG A 120 -26.79 -9.93 -8.98
C ARG A 120 -27.03 -11.36 -9.42
N ARG A 121 -28.27 -11.77 -9.71
CA ARG A 121 -28.56 -13.11 -10.25
C ARG A 121 -27.95 -13.33 -11.63
N GLU A 122 -27.97 -12.34 -12.50
CA GLU A 122 -27.31 -12.40 -13.81
C GLU A 122 -25.78 -12.58 -13.66
N ALA A 123 -25.15 -11.84 -12.74
CA ALA A 123 -23.74 -11.98 -12.40
C ALA A 123 -23.41 -13.41 -11.91
N ILE A 124 -24.14 -13.93 -10.93
CA ILE A 124 -23.97 -15.28 -10.43
C ILE A 124 -24.12 -16.33 -11.54
N SER A 125 -25.12 -16.19 -12.39
CA SER A 125 -25.35 -17.11 -13.52
C SER A 125 -24.18 -17.11 -14.49
N LEU A 126 -23.62 -15.93 -14.83
CA LEU A 126 -22.46 -15.79 -15.72
C LEU A 126 -21.20 -16.42 -15.09
N LEU A 127 -20.90 -16.03 -13.84
CA LEU A 127 -19.70 -16.49 -13.15
C LEU A 127 -19.74 -18.02 -12.91
N LYS A 128 -20.92 -18.57 -12.65
CA LYS A 128 -21.11 -20.03 -12.53
C LYS A 128 -20.80 -20.77 -13.83
N LYS A 129 -21.18 -20.21 -14.99
CA LYS A 129 -20.80 -20.76 -16.30
C LYS A 129 -19.29 -20.72 -16.50
N MET A 130 -18.62 -19.63 -16.07
CA MET A 130 -17.16 -19.52 -16.16
C MET A 130 -16.47 -20.55 -15.24
N ILE A 131 -16.97 -20.76 -14.01
CA ILE A 131 -16.46 -21.80 -13.10
C ILE A 131 -16.50 -23.18 -13.77
N LYS A 132 -17.61 -23.52 -14.38
CA LYS A 132 -17.75 -24.81 -15.10
C LYS A 132 -16.83 -24.89 -16.32
N LYS A 133 -16.78 -23.83 -17.13
CA LYS A 133 -16.04 -23.82 -18.40
C LYS A 133 -14.54 -23.95 -18.19
N TYR A 134 -14.01 -23.26 -17.17
CA TYR A 134 -12.57 -23.17 -16.94
C TYR A 134 -12.10 -23.99 -15.74
N HIS A 135 -12.98 -24.72 -15.08
CA HIS A 135 -12.68 -25.52 -13.88
C HIS A 135 -12.01 -24.68 -12.78
N ILE A 136 -12.58 -23.48 -12.50
CA ILE A 136 -12.04 -22.54 -11.53
C ILE A 136 -12.07 -23.15 -10.14
N GLU A 137 -10.94 -23.10 -9.43
CA GLU A 137 -10.77 -23.65 -8.11
C GLU A 137 -10.74 -22.56 -7.02
N HIS A 138 -10.29 -21.32 -7.38
CA HIS A 138 -10.18 -20.23 -6.44
C HIS A 138 -10.75 -18.91 -6.99
N ILE A 139 -11.31 -18.10 -6.09
CA ILE A 139 -11.76 -16.75 -6.38
C ILE A 139 -10.94 -15.79 -5.51
N ALA A 140 -10.20 -14.88 -6.14
CA ALA A 140 -9.50 -13.79 -5.49
C ALA A 140 -10.36 -12.52 -5.55
N ILE A 141 -10.68 -11.93 -4.42
CA ILE A 141 -11.53 -10.72 -4.33
C ILE A 141 -10.68 -9.57 -3.80
N GLY A 142 -10.58 -8.49 -4.55
CA GLY A 142 -9.92 -7.27 -4.09
C GLY A 142 -10.60 -6.68 -2.85
N ASN A 143 -9.82 -6.11 -1.94
CA ASN A 143 -10.30 -5.60 -0.65
C ASN A 143 -10.73 -4.12 -0.68
N GLY A 144 -10.95 -3.54 -1.86
CA GLY A 144 -11.33 -2.14 -2.01
C GLY A 144 -12.82 -1.87 -1.89
N THR A 145 -13.24 -0.83 -2.60
CA THR A 145 -14.62 -0.36 -2.60
C THR A 145 -15.56 -1.45 -3.15
N ALA A 146 -16.71 -1.68 -2.50
CA ALA A 146 -17.69 -2.73 -2.83
C ALA A 146 -17.19 -4.17 -2.61
N SER A 147 -16.12 -4.37 -1.87
CA SER A 147 -15.57 -5.70 -1.56
C SER A 147 -16.58 -6.58 -0.80
N ARG A 148 -17.31 -6.01 0.17
CA ARG A 148 -18.30 -6.77 0.97
C ARG A 148 -19.47 -7.29 0.12
N GLU A 149 -20.01 -6.47 -0.76
CA GLU A 149 -21.10 -6.87 -1.67
C GLU A 149 -20.62 -7.92 -2.67
N THR A 150 -19.40 -7.77 -3.15
CA THR A 150 -18.76 -8.76 -4.04
C THR A 150 -18.50 -10.07 -3.31
N GLU A 151 -18.04 -10.03 -2.06
CA GLU A 151 -17.88 -11.21 -1.21
C GLU A 151 -19.21 -11.94 -0.97
N GLN A 152 -20.29 -11.21 -0.64
CA GLN A 152 -21.63 -11.80 -0.48
C GLN A 152 -22.11 -12.49 -1.76
N MET A 153 -21.88 -11.87 -2.93
CA MET A 153 -22.17 -12.50 -4.22
C MET A 153 -21.32 -13.77 -4.42
N ALA A 154 -20.04 -13.73 -4.08
CA ALA A 154 -19.15 -14.89 -4.23
C ALA A 154 -19.54 -16.04 -3.31
N VAL A 155 -20.01 -15.78 -2.09
CA VAL A 155 -20.53 -16.81 -1.17
C VAL A 155 -21.76 -17.50 -1.77
N GLU A 156 -22.71 -16.75 -2.32
CA GLU A 156 -23.88 -17.31 -3.00
C GLU A 156 -23.49 -18.12 -4.25
N LEU A 157 -22.56 -17.59 -5.04
CA LEU A 157 -22.01 -18.26 -6.23
C LEU A 157 -21.38 -19.61 -5.86
N ILE A 158 -20.54 -19.64 -4.83
CA ILE A 158 -19.86 -20.86 -4.35
C ILE A 158 -20.88 -21.90 -3.84
N ALA A 159 -21.90 -21.45 -3.09
CA ALA A 159 -22.96 -22.35 -2.63
C ALA A 159 -23.67 -23.03 -3.80
N GLN A 160 -24.10 -22.24 -4.81
CA GLN A 160 -24.75 -22.79 -6.02
C GLN A 160 -23.83 -23.66 -6.87
N ALA A 161 -22.53 -23.33 -6.94
CA ALA A 161 -21.54 -24.13 -7.68
C ALA A 161 -21.28 -25.46 -6.98
N LYS A 162 -21.28 -25.49 -5.64
CA LYS A 162 -21.14 -26.70 -4.84
C LYS A 162 -22.29 -27.69 -5.05
N ASP A 163 -23.53 -27.19 -5.15
CA ASP A 163 -24.70 -28.02 -5.45
C ASP A 163 -24.60 -28.73 -6.82
N GLU A 164 -23.79 -28.15 -7.72
CA GLU A 164 -23.49 -28.72 -9.04
C GLU A 164 -22.16 -29.52 -9.08
N GLY A 165 -21.56 -29.80 -7.92
CA GLY A 165 -20.36 -30.63 -7.77
C GLY A 165 -19.02 -29.90 -7.92
N ALA A 166 -19.01 -28.56 -8.10
CA ALA A 166 -17.77 -27.80 -8.15
C ALA A 166 -17.22 -27.54 -6.73
N ARG A 167 -15.89 -27.56 -6.60
CA ARG A 167 -15.20 -27.22 -5.35
C ARG A 167 -14.43 -25.92 -5.57
N VAL A 168 -14.99 -24.82 -5.13
CA VAL A 168 -14.42 -23.49 -5.25
C VAL A 168 -14.26 -22.87 -3.86
N SER A 169 -13.14 -22.23 -3.61
CA SER A 169 -12.90 -21.41 -2.42
C SER A 169 -12.65 -19.96 -2.81
N TYR A 170 -12.78 -19.04 -1.86
CA TYR A 170 -12.41 -17.64 -2.11
C TYR A 170 -11.45 -17.12 -1.05
N MET A 171 -10.73 -16.06 -1.40
CA MET A 171 -9.86 -15.30 -0.53
C MET A 171 -9.93 -13.81 -0.85
N ILE A 172 -9.95 -13.00 0.19
CA ILE A 172 -9.79 -11.55 0.04
C ILE A 172 -8.30 -11.26 -0.16
N VAL A 173 -7.98 -10.53 -1.23
CA VAL A 173 -6.63 -10.20 -1.65
C VAL A 173 -6.43 -8.68 -1.55
N SER A 174 -5.28 -8.25 -1.05
CA SER A 174 -4.94 -6.83 -1.06
C SER A 174 -4.83 -6.32 -2.49
N GLU A 175 -5.58 -5.26 -2.82
CA GLU A 175 -5.50 -4.57 -4.12
C GLU A 175 -4.52 -3.37 -4.09
N ALA A 176 -3.78 -3.19 -2.99
CA ALA A 176 -2.81 -2.11 -2.86
C ALA A 176 -1.87 -2.04 -4.08
N GLY A 177 -1.77 -0.84 -4.68
CA GLY A 177 -0.98 -0.61 -5.89
C GLY A 177 -1.53 -1.23 -7.19
N ALA A 178 -2.66 -1.97 -7.18
CA ALA A 178 -3.20 -2.58 -8.40
C ALA A 178 -3.57 -1.54 -9.47
N SER A 179 -4.12 -0.40 -9.07
CA SER A 179 -4.43 0.72 -9.97
C SER A 179 -3.16 1.36 -10.57
N VAL A 180 -2.08 1.43 -9.80
CA VAL A 180 -0.78 1.94 -10.28
C VAL A 180 -0.19 0.99 -11.31
N TYR A 181 -0.15 -0.32 -11.00
CA TYR A 181 0.28 -1.34 -11.95
C TYR A 181 -0.54 -1.31 -13.23
N SER A 182 -1.87 -1.35 -13.14
CA SER A 182 -2.75 -1.44 -14.31
C SER A 182 -2.60 -0.27 -15.29
N ALA A 183 -2.21 0.91 -14.79
CA ALA A 183 -1.91 2.10 -15.59
C ALA A 183 -0.44 2.21 -16.04
N SER A 184 0.43 1.29 -15.61
CA SER A 184 1.86 1.33 -15.93
C SER A 184 2.15 0.93 -17.39
N PRO A 185 3.30 1.36 -17.94
CA PRO A 185 3.78 0.87 -19.24
C PRO A 185 3.94 -0.64 -19.27
N LEU A 186 4.44 -1.25 -18.20
CA LEU A 186 4.60 -2.69 -18.07
C LEU A 186 3.27 -3.44 -18.26
N ALA A 187 2.21 -3.00 -17.58
CA ALA A 187 0.90 -3.61 -17.74
C ALA A 187 0.30 -3.38 -19.16
N ALA A 188 0.66 -2.28 -19.81
CA ALA A 188 0.26 -2.03 -21.19
C ALA A 188 0.98 -2.96 -22.17
N GLU A 189 2.23 -3.31 -21.92
CA GLU A 189 3.00 -4.29 -22.70
C GLU A 189 2.52 -5.72 -22.45
N GLU A 190 2.23 -6.08 -21.18
CA GLU A 190 1.71 -7.42 -20.84
C GLU A 190 0.30 -7.67 -21.42
N PHE A 191 -0.55 -6.63 -21.45
CA PHE A 191 -1.96 -6.73 -21.82
C PHE A 191 -2.39 -5.57 -22.74
N PRO A 192 -1.87 -5.49 -23.97
CA PRO A 192 -2.21 -4.42 -24.90
C PRO A 192 -3.70 -4.40 -25.29
N GLU A 193 -4.37 -5.56 -25.28
CA GLU A 193 -5.78 -5.73 -25.62
C GLU A 193 -6.76 -5.41 -24.50
N TYR A 194 -6.29 -5.28 -23.24
CA TYR A 194 -7.17 -5.01 -22.10
C TYR A 194 -7.08 -3.58 -21.63
N ASP A 195 -8.21 -3.05 -21.20
CA ASP A 195 -8.25 -1.75 -20.54
C ASP A 195 -7.65 -1.80 -19.12
N VAL A 196 -7.39 -0.63 -18.57
CA VAL A 196 -6.78 -0.47 -17.24
C VAL A 196 -7.55 -1.23 -16.15
N ASN A 197 -8.89 -1.28 -16.25
CA ASN A 197 -9.71 -1.92 -15.23
C ASN A 197 -9.61 -3.45 -15.29
N LEU A 198 -9.56 -4.04 -16.48
CA LEU A 198 -9.40 -5.49 -16.65
C LEU A 198 -8.02 -5.95 -16.23
N ARG A 199 -6.97 -5.16 -16.49
CA ARG A 199 -5.60 -5.43 -16.01
C ARG A 199 -5.54 -5.53 -14.48
N SER A 200 -6.31 -4.70 -13.76
CA SER A 200 -6.41 -4.76 -12.30
C SER A 200 -6.99 -6.11 -11.83
N ALA A 201 -8.07 -6.60 -12.46
CA ALA A 201 -8.66 -7.90 -12.13
C ALA A 201 -7.69 -9.07 -12.38
N VAL A 202 -6.88 -9.00 -13.45
CA VAL A 202 -5.82 -9.97 -13.72
C VAL A 202 -4.77 -9.96 -12.61
N SER A 203 -4.31 -8.76 -12.22
CA SER A 203 -3.36 -8.59 -11.11
C SER A 203 -3.88 -9.19 -9.81
N ILE A 204 -5.15 -8.95 -9.45
CA ILE A 204 -5.78 -9.52 -8.25
C ILE A 204 -5.77 -11.07 -8.29
N ALA A 205 -6.09 -11.69 -9.44
CA ALA A 205 -6.02 -13.14 -9.59
C ALA A 205 -4.59 -13.68 -9.39
N ARG A 206 -3.62 -13.05 -10.06
CA ARG A 206 -2.20 -13.45 -9.98
C ARG A 206 -1.58 -13.25 -8.60
N ARG A 207 -2.03 -12.23 -7.83
CA ARG A 207 -1.59 -12.03 -6.43
C ARG A 207 -1.96 -13.19 -5.52
N LEU A 208 -3.04 -13.91 -5.80
CA LEU A 208 -3.37 -15.13 -5.07
C LEU A 208 -2.47 -16.29 -5.49
N GLN A 209 -2.12 -16.37 -6.77
CA GLN A 209 -1.28 -17.45 -7.30
C GLN A 209 0.19 -17.31 -6.91
N ASP A 210 0.75 -16.10 -7.05
CA ASP A 210 2.13 -15.77 -6.68
C ASP A 210 2.24 -14.29 -6.27
N PRO A 211 2.03 -13.97 -4.99
CA PRO A 211 2.03 -12.60 -4.50
C PRO A 211 3.34 -11.86 -4.79
N LEU A 212 4.48 -12.51 -4.57
CA LEU A 212 5.78 -11.88 -4.76
C LEU A 212 6.03 -11.53 -6.23
N ALA A 213 5.81 -12.47 -7.15
CA ALA A 213 6.01 -12.26 -8.58
C ALA A 213 5.13 -11.12 -9.13
N GLU A 214 3.95 -10.93 -8.58
CA GLU A 214 3.05 -9.85 -9.03
C GLU A 214 3.37 -8.51 -8.34
N LEU A 215 3.68 -8.51 -7.05
CA LEU A 215 3.91 -7.28 -6.28
C LEU A 215 5.27 -6.63 -6.59
N VAL A 216 6.29 -7.38 -7.01
CA VAL A 216 7.59 -6.79 -7.42
C VAL A 216 7.50 -5.94 -8.70
N LYS A 217 6.41 -6.04 -9.46
CA LYS A 217 6.13 -5.19 -10.63
C LYS A 217 5.69 -3.77 -10.24
N ILE A 218 5.42 -3.53 -8.97
CA ILE A 218 4.86 -2.28 -8.44
C ILE A 218 5.93 -1.57 -7.64
N ASP A 219 6.06 -0.25 -7.85
CA ASP A 219 6.88 0.58 -6.95
C ASP A 219 6.42 0.36 -5.51
N PRO A 220 7.30 -0.10 -4.59
CA PRO A 220 6.92 -0.38 -3.21
C PRO A 220 6.25 0.81 -2.50
N LYS A 221 6.57 2.04 -2.89
CA LYS A 221 5.91 3.26 -2.38
C LYS A 221 4.45 3.36 -2.78
N ALA A 222 4.05 2.75 -3.88
CA ALA A 222 2.66 2.69 -4.33
C ALA A 222 1.84 1.61 -3.60
N ILE A 223 2.51 0.68 -2.92
CA ILE A 223 1.87 -0.28 -2.03
C ILE A 223 1.63 0.45 -0.70
N GLY A 224 0.40 0.82 -0.41
CA GLY A 224 0.04 1.56 0.81
C GLY A 224 0.25 0.71 2.07
N VAL A 225 1.43 0.77 2.66
CA VAL A 225 1.83 0.00 3.86
C VAL A 225 1.70 0.78 5.16
N GLY A 226 1.32 2.06 5.10
CA GLY A 226 1.10 2.89 6.27
C GLY A 226 0.47 4.25 5.95
N GLN A 227 -0.10 4.87 6.99
CA GLN A 227 -0.62 6.24 6.89
C GLN A 227 0.53 7.25 6.83
N TYR A 228 0.29 8.38 6.15
CA TYR A 228 1.26 9.48 6.01
C TYR A 228 2.61 9.08 5.40
N GLN A 229 2.63 7.99 4.65
CA GLN A 229 3.82 7.52 3.93
C GLN A 229 4.41 8.59 3.01
N HIS A 230 3.56 9.43 2.40
CA HIS A 230 3.94 10.54 1.51
C HIS A 230 4.60 11.72 2.24
N ASP A 231 4.47 11.82 3.57
CA ASP A 231 5.12 12.87 4.37
C ASP A 231 6.59 12.53 4.70
N CYS A 232 6.97 11.24 4.57
CA CYS A 232 8.34 10.80 4.83
C CYS A 232 9.31 11.23 3.72
N PRO A 233 10.60 11.43 4.05
CA PRO A 233 11.63 11.74 3.06
C PRO A 233 11.67 10.68 1.95
N PRO A 234 11.38 11.05 0.67
CA PRO A 234 11.15 10.07 -0.40
C PRO A 234 12.33 9.13 -0.63
N LYS A 235 13.56 9.64 -0.56
CA LYS A 235 14.78 8.85 -0.78
C LYS A 235 14.97 7.80 0.32
N ARG A 236 14.76 8.16 1.58
CA ARG A 236 14.89 7.24 2.71
C ARG A 236 13.83 6.15 2.67
N LEU A 237 12.60 6.53 2.33
CA LEU A 237 11.50 5.59 2.14
C LEU A 237 11.80 4.59 1.01
N ASP A 238 12.30 5.08 -0.11
CA ASP A 238 12.66 4.30 -1.28
C ASP A 238 13.75 3.25 -0.96
N GLU A 239 14.83 3.68 -0.30
CA GLU A 239 15.91 2.81 0.14
C GLU A 239 15.41 1.71 1.10
N ALA A 240 14.56 2.07 2.08
CA ALA A 240 14.07 1.12 3.07
C ALA A 240 13.10 0.09 2.46
N LEU A 241 12.14 0.54 1.65
CA LEU A 241 11.16 -0.36 1.02
C LEU A 241 11.79 -1.20 -0.09
N GLY A 242 12.70 -0.62 -0.88
CA GLY A 242 13.49 -1.35 -1.88
C GLY A 242 14.31 -2.48 -1.26
N GLY A 243 14.99 -2.23 -0.14
CA GLY A 243 15.72 -3.25 0.60
C GLY A 243 14.83 -4.42 1.07
N VAL A 244 13.60 -4.16 1.49
CA VAL A 244 12.64 -5.22 1.85
C VAL A 244 12.30 -6.09 0.64
N VAL A 245 12.09 -5.48 -0.53
CA VAL A 245 11.82 -6.23 -1.78
C VAL A 245 13.00 -7.12 -2.13
N GLU A 246 14.21 -6.58 -2.12
CA GLU A 246 15.45 -7.33 -2.39
C GLU A 246 15.62 -8.52 -1.43
N ASP A 247 15.41 -8.29 -0.13
CA ASP A 247 15.49 -9.35 0.89
C ASP A 247 14.46 -10.46 0.64
N CYS A 248 13.21 -10.10 0.29
CA CYS A 248 12.16 -11.09 0.00
C CYS A 248 12.47 -11.89 -1.25
N VAL A 249 12.92 -11.24 -2.31
CA VAL A 249 13.31 -11.90 -3.58
C VAL A 249 14.48 -12.85 -3.35
N ASN A 250 15.52 -12.42 -2.64
CA ASN A 250 16.67 -13.25 -2.30
C ASN A 250 16.28 -14.47 -1.43
N ALA A 251 15.34 -14.27 -0.48
CA ALA A 251 14.86 -15.36 0.38
C ALA A 251 14.10 -16.44 -0.37
N VAL A 252 13.37 -16.08 -1.43
CA VAL A 252 12.62 -17.02 -2.29
C VAL A 252 13.46 -17.58 -3.42
N GLY A 253 14.54 -16.91 -3.79
CA GLY A 253 15.42 -17.33 -4.91
C GLY A 253 14.83 -17.01 -6.28
N VAL A 254 14.02 -15.98 -6.41
CA VAL A 254 13.45 -15.50 -7.69
C VAL A 254 14.41 -14.49 -8.32
N ASP A 255 14.75 -14.67 -9.59
CA ASP A 255 15.43 -13.65 -10.38
C ASP A 255 14.43 -12.58 -10.82
N VAL A 256 14.55 -11.37 -10.26
CA VAL A 256 13.66 -10.23 -10.52
C VAL A 256 13.65 -9.82 -12.00
N ASN A 257 14.76 -10.05 -12.73
CA ASN A 257 14.90 -9.65 -14.12
C ASN A 257 14.24 -10.64 -15.09
N THR A 258 13.98 -11.86 -14.65
CA THR A 258 13.42 -12.94 -15.48
C THR A 258 12.08 -13.46 -14.99
N ALA A 259 11.62 -13.03 -13.82
CA ALA A 259 10.30 -13.34 -13.29
C ALA A 259 9.24 -12.53 -14.06
N SER A 260 8.64 -13.14 -15.02
CA SER A 260 7.49 -12.63 -15.80
C SER A 260 6.20 -13.29 -15.35
#